data_6ab8723dd1d5f0227417fe8fa99db40f
#
_entry.id   6ab8723dd1d5f0227417fe8fa99db40f
#
_cell.length_a   1.000
_cell.length_b   1.000
_cell.length_c   1.000
_cell.angle_alpha   90.00
_cell.angle_beta   90.00
_cell.angle_gamma   90.00
#
_symmetry.space_group_name_H-M   'P 1'
#
loop_
_entity.id
_entity.type
_entity.pdbx_description
1 polymer ?
#
loop_
_entity_poly.entity_id
_entity_poly.type
_entity_poly.pdbx_seq_one_letter_code
_entity_poly.pdbx_strand_id
1 'polypeptide(L)'
;MEARVDIVKHNMGWIEVIVGPMFSGKSEELIRRLRRAEIARQRVQIFKPAIDERYSATEIVSHSGLGIRSDNISKASEILEKIDPRTEVIGIDEAQFLGEPLVEEATRLANMGKRVIIAGLDTDYLGRPFVPMPTLLAIAEEITKLLAICMRCGNPAVHTQRLVASEDLIVVGAGGMYEARCRRCFDANLAHEKSMQSESKQTPAQRLAARTTGS
;
A
#
# COMPACT_ATOMS: atom_id res chain seq x y z
N MET A 1 -17.46 -16.39 14.81
CA MET A 1 -18.17 -15.25 15.47
C MET A 1 -17.09 -14.43 16.13
N GLU A 2 -16.51 -13.48 15.37
CA GLU A 2 -15.44 -12.60 15.86
C GLU A 2 -16.05 -11.63 16.86
N ALA A 3 -15.51 -11.60 18.07
CA ALA A 3 -15.86 -10.61 19.08
C ALA A 3 -15.40 -9.24 18.58
N ARG A 4 -16.31 -8.41 18.08
CA ARG A 4 -16.07 -6.98 17.91
C ARG A 4 -15.85 -6.40 19.31
N VAL A 5 -14.64 -5.92 19.54
CA VAL A 5 -14.40 -5.03 20.67
C VAL A 5 -15.14 -3.74 20.37
N ASP A 6 -16.24 -3.47 21.08
CA ASP A 6 -16.89 -2.17 21.05
C ASP A 6 -15.94 -1.16 21.70
N ILE A 7 -15.16 -0.46 20.85
CA ILE A 7 -14.29 0.62 21.30
C ILE A 7 -15.21 1.75 21.79
N VAL A 8 -15.29 1.91 23.10
CA VAL A 8 -16.09 2.93 23.75
C VAL A 8 -15.54 4.31 23.37
N LYS A 9 -16.35 5.13 22.74
CA LYS A 9 -16.04 6.51 22.33
C LYS A 9 -15.80 7.40 23.56
N HIS A 10 -14.58 7.47 24.05
CA HIS A 10 -14.18 8.51 24.98
C HIS A 10 -12.83 9.10 24.55
N ASN A 11 -12.84 10.12 23.72
CA ASN A 11 -11.71 11.02 23.38
C ASN A 11 -10.36 10.35 23.06
N MET A 12 -10.35 9.06 22.81
CA MET A 12 -9.18 8.28 22.47
C MET A 12 -9.22 7.92 21.00
N GLY A 13 -8.18 8.28 20.26
CA GLY A 13 -7.99 7.80 18.90
C GLY A 13 -7.37 6.40 18.90
N TRP A 14 -7.30 5.79 17.72
CA TRP A 14 -6.70 4.46 17.53
C TRP A 14 -6.22 4.30 16.09
N ILE A 15 -5.39 3.29 15.88
CA ILE A 15 -4.81 2.94 14.58
C ILE A 15 -5.41 1.62 14.09
N GLU A 16 -5.93 1.64 12.86
CA GLU A 16 -6.36 0.45 12.12
C GLU A 16 -5.42 0.24 10.94
N VAL A 17 -4.92 -0.98 10.77
CA VAL A 17 -4.00 -1.31 9.66
C VAL A 17 -4.61 -2.40 8.78
N ILE A 18 -4.72 -2.09 7.48
CA ILE A 18 -5.21 -2.99 6.43
C ILE A 18 -4.03 -3.39 5.57
N VAL A 19 -3.64 -4.66 5.61
CA VAL A 19 -2.49 -5.18 4.85
C VAL A 19 -2.86 -6.34 3.94
N GLY A 20 -1.98 -6.65 3.03
CA GLY A 20 -2.08 -7.77 2.10
C GLY A 20 -1.33 -7.51 0.80
N PRO A 21 -1.22 -8.51 -0.09
CA PRO A 21 -0.54 -8.36 -1.37
C PRO A 21 -1.31 -7.43 -2.32
N MET A 22 -0.74 -7.09 -3.47
CA MET A 22 -1.50 -6.47 -4.55
C MET A 22 -2.71 -7.33 -4.91
N PHE A 23 -3.79 -6.69 -5.36
CA PHE A 23 -5.06 -7.34 -5.75
C PHE A 23 -5.84 -8.00 -4.61
N SER A 24 -5.55 -7.67 -3.35
CA SER A 24 -6.27 -8.22 -2.18
C SER A 24 -7.47 -7.38 -1.73
N GLY A 25 -7.75 -6.23 -2.34
CA GLY A 25 -8.88 -5.38 -1.98
C GLY A 25 -8.60 -4.40 -0.82
N LYS A 26 -7.34 -4.05 -0.56
CA LYS A 26 -6.98 -3.10 0.54
C LYS A 26 -7.64 -1.75 0.39
N SER A 27 -7.53 -1.13 -0.80
CA SER A 27 -8.13 0.18 -1.08
C SER A 27 -9.65 0.13 -1.04
N GLU A 28 -10.29 -0.97 -1.49
CA GLU A 28 -11.73 -1.20 -1.35
C GLU A 28 -12.15 -1.22 0.13
N GLU A 29 -11.41 -1.94 0.97
CA GLU A 29 -11.71 -2.02 2.41
C GLU A 29 -11.47 -0.67 3.10
N LEU A 30 -10.40 0.04 2.76
CA LEU A 30 -10.16 1.41 3.23
C LEU A 30 -11.34 2.31 2.86
N ILE A 31 -11.72 2.38 1.58
CA ILE A 31 -12.85 3.18 1.09
C ILE A 31 -14.15 2.79 1.81
N ARG A 32 -14.39 1.51 2.01
CA ARG A 32 -15.57 1.01 2.73
C ARG A 32 -15.64 1.55 4.16
N ARG A 33 -14.51 1.54 4.89
CA ARG A 33 -14.46 2.08 6.27
C ARG A 33 -14.66 3.59 6.29
N LEU A 34 -14.00 4.31 5.38
CA LEU A 34 -14.12 5.77 5.29
C LEU A 34 -15.54 6.22 4.94
N ARG A 35 -16.19 5.58 3.97
CA ARG A 35 -17.62 5.86 3.66
C ARG A 35 -18.54 5.61 4.84
N ARG A 36 -18.30 4.59 5.65
CA ARG A 36 -19.08 4.37 6.87
C ARG A 36 -18.88 5.49 7.89
N ALA A 37 -17.69 6.05 7.99
CA ALA A 37 -17.41 7.22 8.82
C ALA A 37 -18.16 8.46 8.30
N GLU A 38 -18.17 8.70 6.98
CA GLU A 38 -18.95 9.78 6.35
C GLU A 38 -20.46 9.63 6.60
N ILE A 39 -21.01 8.41 6.45
CA ILE A 39 -22.42 8.12 6.78
C ILE A 39 -22.72 8.44 8.25
N ALA A 40 -21.76 8.18 9.15
CA ALA A 40 -21.84 8.53 10.56
C ALA A 40 -21.61 10.04 10.81
N ARG A 41 -21.52 10.86 9.76
CA ARG A 41 -21.29 12.32 9.78
C ARG A 41 -19.97 12.72 10.43
N GLN A 42 -18.99 11.83 10.45
CA GLN A 42 -17.62 12.13 10.85
C GLN A 42 -16.88 12.85 9.72
N ARG A 43 -16.01 13.77 10.06
CA ARG A 43 -15.17 14.46 9.08
C ARG A 43 -13.98 13.58 8.71
N VAL A 44 -13.87 13.27 7.42
CA VAL A 44 -12.86 12.38 6.86
C VAL A 44 -11.88 13.17 6.01
N GLN A 45 -10.58 12.91 6.16
CA GLN A 45 -9.54 13.30 5.21
C GLN A 45 -8.71 12.08 4.82
N ILE A 46 -8.23 12.08 3.58
CA ILE A 46 -7.53 10.93 3.00
C ILE A 46 -6.24 11.41 2.37
N PHE A 47 -5.16 10.70 2.64
CA PHE A 47 -3.83 10.98 2.13
C PHE A 47 -3.27 9.80 1.34
N LYS A 48 -2.52 10.10 0.29
CA LYS A 48 -1.74 9.09 -0.45
C LYS A 48 -0.39 9.66 -0.90
N PRO A 49 0.64 8.81 -1.05
CA PRO A 49 1.93 9.24 -1.58
C PRO A 49 1.83 9.72 -3.04
N ALA A 50 2.51 10.81 -3.36
CA ALA A 50 2.64 11.35 -4.72
C ALA A 50 3.71 10.61 -5.54
N ILE A 51 3.57 9.27 -5.71
CA ILE A 51 4.60 8.45 -6.36
C ILE A 51 4.49 8.47 -7.88
N ASP A 52 3.30 8.73 -8.42
CA ASP A 52 3.09 8.78 -9.87
C ASP A 52 1.99 9.77 -10.26
N GLU A 53 2.41 10.88 -10.86
CA GLU A 53 1.49 11.91 -11.37
C GLU A 53 0.66 11.42 -12.59
N ARG A 54 0.97 10.25 -13.16
CA ARG A 54 0.32 9.71 -14.37
C ARG A 54 -1.02 9.01 -14.11
N TYR A 55 -1.34 8.68 -12.84
CA TYR A 55 -2.63 8.07 -12.49
C TYR A 55 -3.39 8.98 -11.51
N SER A 56 -4.49 9.57 -11.95
CA SER A 56 -5.43 10.49 -11.28
C SER A 56 -4.98 11.02 -9.92
N ALA A 57 -4.39 12.21 -9.95
CA ALA A 57 -3.65 12.82 -8.82
C ALA A 57 -4.48 13.11 -7.56
N THR A 58 -5.79 12.94 -7.58
CA THR A 58 -6.69 13.45 -6.53
C THR A 58 -7.72 12.44 -5.99
N GLU A 59 -7.65 11.18 -6.41
CA GLU A 59 -8.61 10.16 -5.93
C GLU A 59 -7.92 8.85 -5.58
N ILE A 60 -8.34 8.20 -4.50
CA ILE A 60 -8.11 6.77 -4.33
C ILE A 60 -9.12 6.07 -5.22
N VAL A 61 -8.64 5.43 -6.28
CA VAL A 61 -9.46 4.61 -7.16
C VAL A 61 -9.14 3.16 -6.89
N SER A 62 -10.13 2.40 -6.44
CA SER A 62 -9.99 0.95 -6.37
C SER A 62 -9.99 0.34 -7.78
N HIS A 63 -9.50 -0.88 -7.95
CA HIS A 63 -9.60 -1.63 -9.20
C HIS A 63 -11.06 -1.78 -9.71
N SER A 64 -12.04 -1.62 -8.82
CA SER A 64 -13.48 -1.63 -9.14
C SER A 64 -14.05 -0.27 -9.57
N GLY A 65 -13.20 0.78 -9.70
CA GLY A 65 -13.62 2.12 -10.13
C GLY A 65 -14.28 2.96 -9.02
N LEU A 66 -14.26 2.50 -7.77
CA LEU A 66 -14.73 3.28 -6.61
C LEU A 66 -13.65 4.30 -6.22
N GLY A 67 -13.97 5.58 -6.24
CA GLY A 67 -13.05 6.67 -5.89
C GLY A 67 -13.54 7.49 -4.70
N ILE A 68 -12.61 7.93 -3.86
CA ILE A 68 -12.79 8.99 -2.88
C ILE A 68 -11.64 9.97 -3.04
N ARG A 69 -11.95 11.28 -2.97
CA ARG A 69 -10.94 12.34 -3.07
C ARG A 69 -9.88 12.19 -1.99
N SER A 70 -8.61 12.29 -2.39
CA SER A 70 -7.46 12.22 -1.49
C SER A 70 -6.49 13.37 -1.74
N ASP A 71 -5.76 13.77 -0.71
CA ASP A 71 -4.67 14.73 -0.80
C ASP A 71 -3.35 13.99 -1.07
N ASN A 72 -2.62 14.42 -2.09
CA ASN A 72 -1.29 13.89 -2.37
C ASN A 72 -0.27 14.50 -1.41
N ILE A 73 0.62 13.66 -0.89
CA ILE A 73 1.71 14.04 0.00
C ILE A 73 3.04 13.41 -0.46
N SER A 74 4.13 14.14 -0.31
CA SER A 74 5.47 13.66 -0.63
C SER A 74 6.16 13.00 0.56
N LYS A 75 5.75 13.34 1.77
CA LYS A 75 6.30 12.82 3.05
C LYS A 75 5.23 12.77 4.13
N ALA A 76 5.40 11.88 5.09
CA ALA A 76 4.43 11.65 6.16
C ALA A 76 4.13 12.91 7.02
N SER A 77 5.14 13.77 7.26
CA SER A 77 4.96 15.00 8.05
C SER A 77 3.94 15.99 7.47
N GLU A 78 3.69 15.94 6.13
CA GLU A 78 2.68 16.78 5.50
C GLU A 78 1.26 16.47 5.96
N ILE A 79 0.99 15.29 6.52
CA ILE A 79 -0.32 14.94 7.05
C ILE A 79 -0.72 15.94 8.15
N LEU A 80 0.17 16.18 9.12
CA LEU A 80 -0.11 17.13 10.20
C LEU A 80 -0.17 18.59 9.73
N GLU A 81 0.55 18.94 8.65
CA GLU A 81 0.52 20.28 8.07
C GLU A 81 -0.81 20.54 7.32
N LYS A 82 -1.38 19.50 6.69
CA LYS A 82 -2.57 19.60 5.82
C LYS A 82 -3.89 19.21 6.50
N ILE A 83 -3.83 18.59 7.67
CA ILE A 83 -5.04 18.13 8.35
C ILE A 83 -5.90 19.30 8.86
N ASP A 84 -7.21 19.27 8.57
CA ASP A 84 -8.16 20.16 9.24
C ASP A 84 -8.28 19.73 10.73
N PRO A 85 -8.14 20.66 11.70
CA PRO A 85 -8.28 20.33 13.11
C PRO A 85 -9.57 19.60 13.47
N ARG A 86 -10.64 19.82 12.69
CA ARG A 86 -11.96 19.20 12.88
C ARG A 86 -12.07 17.78 12.29
N THR A 87 -11.04 17.30 11.57
CA THR A 87 -11.02 15.94 11.04
C THR A 87 -11.04 14.92 12.18
N GLU A 88 -11.91 13.94 12.09
CA GLU A 88 -12.09 12.87 13.08
C GLU A 88 -11.48 11.54 12.61
N VAL A 89 -11.56 11.29 11.30
CA VAL A 89 -11.09 10.05 10.69
C VAL A 89 -10.11 10.35 9.56
N ILE A 90 -8.98 9.68 9.58
CA ILE A 90 -7.89 9.85 8.62
C ILE A 90 -7.69 8.53 7.89
N GLY A 91 -7.75 8.55 6.55
CA GLY A 91 -7.37 7.44 5.70
C GLY A 91 -5.98 7.67 5.12
N ILE A 92 -5.14 6.65 5.09
CA ILE A 92 -3.82 6.69 4.44
C ILE A 92 -3.72 5.46 3.55
N ASP A 93 -3.61 5.66 2.24
CA ASP A 93 -3.41 4.57 1.28
C ASP A 93 -1.95 4.50 0.84
N GLU A 94 -1.51 3.32 0.35
CA GLU A 94 -0.15 3.03 -0.13
C GLU A 94 0.93 3.43 0.89
N ALA A 95 0.67 3.18 2.17
CA ALA A 95 1.46 3.63 3.32
C ALA A 95 2.94 3.19 3.29
N GLN A 96 3.26 2.06 2.64
CA GLN A 96 4.63 1.57 2.48
C GLN A 96 5.56 2.57 1.77
N PHE A 97 5.02 3.55 1.06
CA PHE A 97 5.82 4.55 0.37
C PHE A 97 6.09 5.83 1.17
N LEU A 98 5.54 5.94 2.38
CA LEU A 98 5.78 7.08 3.27
C LEU A 98 6.93 6.87 4.27
N GLY A 99 7.46 5.63 4.35
CA GLY A 99 8.61 5.29 5.17
C GLY A 99 8.38 5.35 6.69
N GLU A 100 9.43 5.10 7.47
CA GLU A 100 9.39 5.07 8.94
C GLU A 100 8.76 6.30 9.61
N PRO A 101 8.91 7.55 9.10
CA PRO A 101 8.28 8.70 9.73
C PRO A 101 6.77 8.59 9.88
N LEU A 102 6.09 7.75 9.05
CA LEU A 102 4.65 7.53 9.18
C LEU A 102 4.24 6.91 10.53
N VAL A 103 5.10 6.11 11.15
CA VAL A 103 4.83 5.48 12.46
C VAL A 103 4.62 6.54 13.54
N GLU A 104 5.51 7.52 13.59
CA GLU A 104 5.42 8.62 14.54
C GLU A 104 4.19 9.49 14.27
N GLU A 105 3.95 9.84 13.00
CA GLU A 105 2.79 10.66 12.62
C GLU A 105 1.46 9.96 12.91
N ALA A 106 1.34 8.66 12.63
CA ALA A 106 0.14 7.89 12.95
C ALA A 106 -0.12 7.83 14.47
N THR A 107 0.94 7.64 15.26
CA THR A 107 0.87 7.64 16.73
C THR A 107 0.44 9.01 17.26
N ARG A 108 1.00 10.10 16.73
CA ARG A 108 0.61 11.47 17.13
C ARG A 108 -0.86 11.75 16.81
N LEU A 109 -1.33 11.37 15.62
CA LEU A 109 -2.72 11.55 15.23
C LEU A 109 -3.68 10.76 16.13
N ALA A 110 -3.35 9.50 16.45
CA ALA A 110 -4.14 8.69 17.38
C ALA A 110 -4.15 9.32 18.78
N ASN A 111 -3.00 9.80 19.29
CA ASN A 111 -2.92 10.51 20.57
C ASN A 111 -3.71 11.84 20.57
N MET A 112 -3.95 12.45 19.42
CA MET A 112 -4.84 13.62 19.26
C MET A 112 -6.33 13.22 19.21
N GLY A 113 -6.66 11.96 19.46
CA GLY A 113 -8.05 11.46 19.45
C GLY A 113 -8.59 11.15 18.05
N LYS A 114 -7.73 11.03 17.03
CA LYS A 114 -8.15 10.72 15.65
C LYS A 114 -8.21 9.21 15.43
N ARG A 115 -9.20 8.76 14.65
CA ARG A 115 -9.22 7.41 14.09
C ARG A 115 -8.34 7.38 12.84
N VAL A 116 -7.27 6.60 12.85
CA VAL A 116 -6.30 6.51 11.75
C VAL A 116 -6.43 5.15 11.08
N ILE A 117 -6.80 5.12 9.80
CA ILE A 117 -6.97 3.89 9.02
C ILE A 117 -5.91 3.85 7.93
N ILE A 118 -5.01 2.90 8.00
CA ILE A 118 -3.82 2.80 7.16
C ILE A 118 -3.91 1.56 6.29
N ALA A 119 -3.75 1.71 4.97
CA ALA A 119 -3.68 0.60 4.02
C ALA A 119 -2.31 0.55 3.34
N GLY A 120 -1.75 -0.65 3.20
CA GLY A 120 -0.44 -0.82 2.55
C GLY A 120 -0.03 -2.27 2.31
N LEU A 121 1.04 -2.44 1.53
CA LEU A 121 1.66 -3.74 1.28
C LEU A 121 2.49 -4.16 2.49
N ASP A 122 2.24 -5.32 3.06
CA ASP A 122 3.01 -5.85 4.19
C ASP A 122 4.36 -6.45 3.78
N THR A 123 4.49 -6.87 2.52
CA THR A 123 5.75 -7.38 1.96
C THR A 123 6.03 -6.78 0.57
N ASP A 124 7.31 -6.65 0.24
CA ASP A 124 7.78 -6.31 -1.09
C ASP A 124 7.65 -7.50 -2.07
N TYR A 125 8.07 -7.30 -3.32
CA TYR A 125 8.04 -8.32 -4.37
C TYR A 125 9.02 -9.49 -4.13
N LEU A 126 9.95 -9.38 -3.21
CA LEU A 126 10.86 -10.44 -2.75
C LEU A 126 10.29 -11.20 -1.55
N GLY A 127 9.10 -10.83 -1.06
CA GLY A 127 8.48 -11.41 0.12
C GLY A 127 9.09 -10.93 1.45
N ARG A 128 9.89 -9.86 1.44
CA ARG A 128 10.48 -9.25 2.63
C ARG A 128 9.52 -8.27 3.25
N PRO A 129 9.52 -8.10 4.60
CA PRO A 129 8.71 -7.08 5.25
C PRO A 129 8.95 -5.69 4.65
N PHE A 130 7.87 -4.98 4.32
CA PHE A 130 7.93 -3.65 3.70
C PHE A 130 7.77 -2.57 4.78
N VAL A 131 8.86 -1.87 5.07
CA VAL A 131 8.87 -0.73 6.02
C VAL A 131 7.94 0.38 5.48
N PRO A 132 7.09 1.01 6.34
CA PRO A 132 7.01 0.95 7.82
C PRO A 132 5.99 -0.08 8.35
N MET A 133 5.43 -0.91 7.49
CA MET A 133 4.28 -1.75 7.84
C MET A 133 4.51 -2.67 9.05
N PRO A 134 5.68 -3.31 9.26
CA PRO A 134 5.89 -4.15 10.45
C PRO A 134 5.70 -3.40 11.77
N THR A 135 6.21 -2.17 11.84
CA THR A 135 6.08 -1.33 13.04
C THR A 135 4.63 -0.86 13.22
N LEU A 136 3.96 -0.45 12.14
CA LEU A 136 2.55 -0.07 12.18
C LEU A 136 1.66 -1.24 12.64
N LEU A 137 1.92 -2.46 12.16
CA LEU A 137 1.21 -3.67 12.61
C LEU A 137 1.41 -3.95 14.11
N ALA A 138 2.60 -3.64 14.65
CA ALA A 138 2.90 -3.86 16.07
C ALA A 138 2.17 -2.89 17.00
N ILE A 139 1.91 -1.65 16.56
CA ILE A 139 1.30 -0.59 17.38
C ILE A 139 -0.22 -0.43 17.14
N ALA A 140 -0.78 -1.05 16.09
CA ALA A 140 -2.18 -0.92 15.73
C ALA A 140 -3.10 -1.64 16.73
N GLU A 141 -4.22 -1.02 17.08
CA GLU A 141 -5.30 -1.64 17.88
C GLU A 141 -6.14 -2.61 17.03
N GLU A 142 -6.25 -2.37 15.71
CA GLU A 142 -6.99 -3.28 14.81
C GLU A 142 -6.16 -3.60 13.57
N ILE A 143 -6.03 -4.89 13.26
CA ILE A 143 -5.30 -5.37 12.09
C ILE A 143 -6.24 -6.21 11.23
N THR A 144 -6.28 -5.89 9.93
CA THR A 144 -6.98 -6.68 8.91
C THR A 144 -6.00 -7.11 7.85
N LYS A 145 -5.70 -8.41 7.80
CA LYS A 145 -4.87 -8.99 6.75
C LYS A 145 -5.74 -9.61 5.66
N LEU A 146 -5.72 -9.01 4.49
CA LEU A 146 -6.47 -9.45 3.32
C LEU A 146 -5.64 -10.42 2.48
N LEU A 147 -6.32 -11.36 1.84
CA LEU A 147 -5.74 -12.33 0.93
C LEU A 147 -6.24 -12.05 -0.48
N ALA A 148 -5.36 -12.17 -1.47
CA ALA A 148 -5.75 -12.20 -2.87
C ALA A 148 -6.00 -13.65 -3.32
N ILE A 149 -6.32 -13.82 -4.60
CA ILE A 149 -6.44 -15.14 -5.23
C ILE A 149 -5.17 -15.42 -6.03
N CYS A 150 -4.55 -16.57 -5.78
CA CYS A 150 -3.36 -16.99 -6.50
C CYS A 150 -3.66 -17.20 -7.99
N MET A 151 -3.03 -16.43 -8.86
CA MET A 151 -3.23 -16.49 -10.31
C MET A 151 -2.77 -17.82 -10.93
N ARG A 152 -1.99 -18.62 -10.20
CA ARG A 152 -1.54 -19.94 -10.67
C ARG A 152 -2.42 -21.12 -10.25
N CYS A 153 -2.96 -21.11 -9.04
CA CYS A 153 -3.63 -22.30 -8.50
C CYS A 153 -4.94 -22.02 -7.76
N GLY A 154 -5.43 -20.77 -7.77
CA GLY A 154 -6.70 -20.38 -7.14
C GLY A 154 -6.69 -20.35 -5.60
N ASN A 155 -5.61 -20.76 -4.93
CA ASN A 155 -5.52 -20.73 -3.47
C ASN A 155 -5.37 -19.32 -2.93
N PRO A 156 -5.64 -19.06 -1.63
CA PRO A 156 -5.37 -17.77 -0.99
C PRO A 156 -3.92 -17.34 -1.19
N ALA A 157 -3.73 -16.13 -1.66
CA ALA A 157 -2.42 -15.54 -1.99
C ALA A 157 -2.00 -14.48 -0.97
N VAL A 158 -0.74 -14.53 -0.55
CA VAL A 158 -0.12 -13.61 0.41
C VAL A 158 1.09 -12.87 -0.16
N HIS A 159 1.49 -13.16 -1.39
CA HIS A 159 2.66 -12.56 -2.02
C HIS A 159 2.27 -11.79 -3.29
N THR A 160 2.97 -10.68 -3.50
CA THR A 160 2.98 -9.94 -4.76
C THR A 160 4.15 -10.44 -5.59
N GLN A 161 3.87 -11.17 -6.67
CA GLN A 161 4.89 -11.69 -7.58
C GLN A 161 5.15 -10.68 -8.69
N ARG A 162 6.40 -10.23 -8.83
CA ARG A 162 6.84 -9.44 -9.98
C ARG A 162 7.09 -10.34 -11.19
N LEU A 163 6.58 -9.91 -12.35
CA LEU A 163 6.66 -10.65 -13.61
C LEU A 163 7.66 -10.05 -14.60
N VAL A 164 8.10 -8.81 -14.37
CA VAL A 164 9.03 -8.08 -15.23
C VAL A 164 10.42 -8.03 -14.62
N ALA A 165 11.45 -7.99 -15.48
CA ALA A 165 12.82 -7.80 -15.08
C ALA A 165 13.04 -6.33 -14.70
N SER A 166 13.35 -6.06 -13.42
CA SER A 166 13.81 -4.76 -12.94
C SER A 166 14.49 -4.95 -11.58
N GLU A 167 15.55 -4.23 -11.34
CA GLU A 167 16.23 -4.17 -10.04
C GLU A 167 15.62 -3.12 -9.10
N ASP A 168 14.78 -2.22 -9.63
CA ASP A 168 14.11 -1.21 -8.84
C ASP A 168 13.18 -1.85 -7.80
N LEU A 169 13.21 -1.37 -6.57
CA LEU A 169 12.30 -1.83 -5.52
C LEU A 169 10.82 -1.59 -5.92
N ILE A 170 10.57 -0.48 -6.61
CA ILE A 170 9.26 -0.04 -7.04
C ILE A 170 9.25 0.04 -8.56
N VAL A 171 8.39 -0.76 -9.20
CA VAL A 171 8.05 -0.62 -10.62
C VAL A 171 6.60 -0.17 -10.68
N VAL A 172 6.39 1.03 -11.19
CA VAL A 172 5.05 1.62 -11.26
C VAL A 172 4.26 0.97 -12.38
N GLY A 173 3.07 0.47 -12.06
CA GLY A 173 2.12 -0.15 -12.97
C GLY A 173 1.55 -1.46 -12.42
N ALA A 174 0.24 -1.65 -12.57
CA ALA A 174 -0.44 -2.87 -12.11
C ALA A 174 -0.66 -3.89 -13.23
N GLY A 175 -0.94 -3.44 -14.43
CA GLY A 175 -1.34 -4.31 -15.54
C GLY A 175 -0.18 -5.16 -16.10
N GLY A 176 -0.22 -6.47 -15.86
CA GLY A 176 0.73 -7.42 -16.41
C GLY A 176 2.15 -7.43 -15.82
N MET A 177 2.47 -6.51 -14.89
CA MET A 177 3.80 -6.45 -14.25
C MET A 177 3.85 -7.22 -12.94
N TYR A 178 2.71 -7.42 -12.30
CA TYR A 178 2.57 -8.13 -11.04
C TYR A 178 1.37 -9.08 -11.07
N GLU A 179 1.44 -10.12 -10.28
CA GLU A 179 0.31 -10.99 -9.99
C GLU A 179 0.34 -11.47 -8.53
N ALA A 180 -0.83 -11.87 -7.99
CA ALA A 180 -0.92 -12.44 -6.67
C ALA A 180 -0.55 -13.93 -6.69
N ARG A 181 0.28 -14.38 -5.72
CA ARG A 181 0.66 -15.79 -5.56
C ARG A 181 0.56 -16.26 -4.11
N CYS A 182 0.15 -17.53 -3.96
CA CYS A 182 0.24 -18.20 -2.67
C CYS A 182 1.70 -18.57 -2.36
N ARG A 183 1.98 -18.93 -1.10
CA ARG A 183 3.33 -19.33 -0.64
C ARG A 183 3.99 -20.42 -1.49
N ARG A 184 3.19 -21.38 -1.99
CA ARG A 184 3.69 -22.48 -2.82
C ARG A 184 4.08 -22.05 -4.23
N CYS A 185 3.35 -21.06 -4.81
CA CYS A 185 3.53 -20.63 -6.19
C CYS A 185 4.44 -19.41 -6.32
N PHE A 186 4.79 -18.78 -5.19
CA PHE A 186 5.67 -17.62 -5.16
C PHE A 186 7.12 -18.01 -5.44
N ASP A 187 7.80 -17.17 -6.23
CA ASP A 187 9.21 -17.34 -6.57
C ASP A 187 9.89 -15.95 -6.54
N ALA A 188 10.66 -15.73 -5.48
CA ALA A 188 11.38 -14.46 -5.27
C ALA A 188 12.46 -14.19 -6.35
N ASN A 189 12.98 -15.23 -7.00
CA ASN A 189 14.07 -15.13 -7.99
C ASN A 189 13.57 -14.88 -9.42
N LEU A 190 12.26 -15.06 -9.67
CA LEU A 190 11.68 -14.97 -11.02
C LEU A 190 12.02 -13.66 -11.75
N ALA A 191 12.06 -12.53 -11.03
CA ALA A 191 12.40 -11.23 -11.59
C ALA A 191 13.87 -11.15 -12.02
N HIS A 192 14.79 -11.72 -11.22
CA HIS A 192 16.22 -11.81 -11.52
C HIS A 192 16.53 -12.74 -12.69
N GLU A 193 15.90 -13.91 -12.74
CA GLU A 193 16.07 -14.86 -13.85
C GLU A 193 15.66 -14.24 -15.19
N LYS A 194 14.58 -13.48 -15.22
CA LYS A 194 14.13 -12.76 -16.44
C LYS A 194 15.09 -11.65 -16.84
N SER A 195 15.74 -10.97 -15.90
CA SER A 195 16.77 -9.97 -16.18
C SER A 195 17.97 -10.61 -16.86
N MET A 196 18.51 -11.71 -16.32
CA MET A 196 19.63 -12.44 -16.90
C MET A 196 19.31 -13.03 -18.29
N GLN A 197 18.08 -13.52 -18.51
CA GLN A 197 17.64 -14.03 -19.80
C GLN A 197 17.47 -12.92 -20.85
N SER A 198 17.05 -11.71 -20.46
CA SER A 198 16.99 -10.56 -21.37
C SER A 198 18.37 -10.08 -21.80
N GLU A 199 19.35 -10.06 -20.90
CA GLU A 199 20.73 -9.72 -21.21
C GLU A 199 21.41 -10.76 -22.11
N SER A 200 21.12 -12.04 -21.91
CA SER A 200 21.68 -13.12 -22.75
C SER A 200 21.17 -13.10 -24.19
N LYS A 201 19.99 -12.54 -24.44
CA LYS A 201 19.37 -12.38 -25.77
C LYS A 201 19.79 -11.10 -26.50
N GLN A 202 20.45 -10.15 -25.83
CA GLN A 202 20.98 -8.95 -26.47
C GLN A 202 22.25 -9.26 -27.24
N THR A 203 22.30 -8.82 -28.50
CA THR A 203 23.52 -8.93 -29.34
C THR A 203 24.63 -8.04 -28.78
N PRO A 204 25.92 -8.35 -29.05
CA PRO A 204 27.05 -7.52 -28.59
C PRO A 204 26.91 -6.03 -28.96
N ALA A 205 26.32 -5.71 -30.11
CA ALA A 205 26.07 -4.33 -30.55
C ALA A 205 25.03 -3.59 -29.68
N GLN A 206 23.98 -4.29 -29.26
CA GLN A 206 22.94 -3.74 -28.38
C GLN A 206 23.45 -3.48 -26.94
N ARG A 207 24.39 -4.32 -26.46
CA ARG A 207 25.03 -4.12 -25.16
C ARG A 207 25.98 -2.91 -25.14
N LEU A 208 26.60 -2.61 -26.26
CA LEU A 208 27.49 -1.45 -26.40
C LEU A 208 26.70 -0.14 -26.44
N ALA A 209 25.57 -0.12 -27.14
CA ALA A 209 24.69 1.06 -27.26
C ALA A 209 24.06 1.46 -25.90
N ALA A 210 23.71 0.51 -25.04
CA ALA A 210 23.13 0.78 -23.73
C ALA A 210 24.12 1.42 -22.73
N ARG A 211 25.44 1.21 -22.92
CA ARG A 211 26.49 1.81 -22.09
C ARG A 211 26.86 3.24 -22.46
N THR A 212 26.50 3.69 -23.66
CA THR A 212 26.83 5.03 -24.17
C THR A 212 25.74 6.08 -23.93
N THR A 213 24.55 5.68 -23.46
CA THR A 213 23.44 6.57 -23.15
C THR A 213 23.27 6.91 -21.66
N GLY A 214 24.22 6.46 -20.81
CA GLY A 214 24.22 6.64 -19.34
C GLY A 214 25.34 7.54 -18.82
N SER A 215 25.77 8.56 -19.60
CA SER A 215 26.75 9.58 -19.15
C SER A 215 26.13 10.97 -19.20
#